data_ba6fed36c57e3ca0fdd55880f9c2dc80
#
_entry.id   ba6fed36c57e3ca0fdd55880f9c2dc80
#
_cell.length_a   1.000
_cell.length_b   1.000
_cell.length_c   1.000
_cell.angle_alpha   90.00
_cell.angle_beta   90.00
_cell.angle_gamma   90.00
#
_symmetry.space_group_name_H-M   'P 1'
#
loop_
_entity.id
_entity.type
_entity.pdbx_description
1 polymer ?
#
loop_
_entity_poly.entity_id
_entity_poly.type
_entity_poly.pdbx_seq_one_letter_code
_entity_poly.pdbx_strand_id
1 'polypeptide(L)'
;DGTLKWRFYTVPNPEGKPDGAASDEIFAKAAAKTWSDGEWKESGGGGTVWDSIVYDEDLDQLYFGVGNGNPWNHGLRSGGEGDNLFLSSIVAVNPDTGKYLWHYQETPAETWDYTATQHIIQAELEIDGVKRKVLYHAPKNGFFFVIDRIDGTLISAEPFVDGINWATGYDLNTGRPIENPDARFYKTGKPFIAIPGALGAHNWHPMSYNPETGLVYIPAQQIPQGYDVPVSEIDKKRERLGFNVGIGWSIGQLPDDKDAYRAAIAATTGKLVAFNPKTGKVEWSRDYPAAWNGGTMTTAGNLVFQGTSTGLFKAYSADKGKELLSMEMQSGIVSAPSTYMIDGEQYVAFLTSKGGAFPLVAGVAGGVTRQLPNIPRLVVMKLGGKAKLPALPEKGEVIWEPPVQEGTPEQIAAGKALFGRNCIVCHGDSAIGNGFTPDLRVSGVLGDKDAWASVVTGGALKHAGMVSFGKQLSETQVENIRHYVVNRSRWTKENLPEMTAPTPR
;
A
#
# COMPACT_ATOMS: atom_id res chain seq x y z
N ASP A 1 8.58 13.80 -28.13
CA ASP A 1 7.69 14.86 -28.62
C ASP A 1 6.26 14.77 -28.04
N GLY A 2 5.92 13.68 -27.35
CA GLY A 2 4.61 13.45 -26.72
C GLY A 2 3.53 12.90 -27.67
N THR A 3 3.91 12.49 -28.88
CA THR A 3 2.95 11.86 -29.80
C THR A 3 2.56 10.48 -29.29
N LEU A 4 1.23 10.25 -29.12
CA LEU A 4 0.67 8.95 -28.76
C LEU A 4 0.97 7.94 -29.88
N LYS A 5 1.68 6.85 -29.57
CA LYS A 5 1.99 5.77 -30.50
C LYS A 5 0.97 4.64 -30.42
N TRP A 6 0.66 4.21 -29.21
CA TRP A 6 -0.31 3.14 -28.95
C TRP A 6 -0.92 3.32 -27.54
N ARG A 7 -2.00 2.58 -27.28
CA ARG A 7 -2.64 2.47 -25.97
C ARG A 7 -2.93 1.00 -25.70
N PHE A 8 -2.73 0.59 -24.46
CA PHE A 8 -3.07 -0.75 -23.97
C PHE A 8 -3.99 -0.60 -22.75
N TYR A 9 -5.19 -1.15 -22.83
CA TYR A 9 -6.09 -1.24 -21.70
C TYR A 9 -5.82 -2.53 -20.92
N THR A 10 -5.94 -2.49 -19.59
CA THR A 10 -5.67 -3.61 -18.67
C THR A 10 -6.94 -4.30 -18.19
N VAL A 11 -8.09 -3.73 -18.52
CA VAL A 11 -9.44 -4.27 -18.27
C VAL A 11 -10.25 -4.20 -19.58
N PRO A 12 -11.19 -5.13 -19.82
CA PRO A 12 -11.97 -5.13 -21.05
C PRO A 12 -12.94 -3.95 -21.12
N ASN A 13 -13.36 -3.60 -22.34
CA ASN A 13 -14.43 -2.65 -22.54
C ASN A 13 -15.74 -3.22 -21.97
N PRO A 14 -16.47 -2.49 -21.08
CA PRO A 14 -17.70 -2.96 -20.47
C PRO A 14 -18.84 -3.21 -21.47
N GLU A 15 -18.80 -2.57 -22.63
CA GLU A 15 -19.76 -2.79 -23.73
C GLU A 15 -19.40 -3.99 -24.62
N GLY A 16 -18.25 -4.64 -24.39
CA GLY A 16 -17.77 -5.76 -25.20
C GLY A 16 -17.31 -5.37 -26.62
N LYS A 17 -17.03 -4.09 -26.85
CA LYS A 17 -16.59 -3.57 -28.14
C LYS A 17 -15.08 -3.30 -28.15
N PRO A 18 -14.44 -3.33 -29.34
CA PRO A 18 -13.06 -2.85 -29.47
C PRO A 18 -12.94 -1.36 -29.12
N ASP A 19 -11.83 -0.99 -28.50
CA ASP A 19 -11.48 0.39 -28.13
C ASP A 19 -10.56 1.07 -29.15
N GLY A 20 -10.09 0.34 -30.17
CA GLY A 20 -9.04 0.77 -31.09
C GLY A 20 -7.65 0.76 -30.45
N ALA A 21 -7.45 -0.07 -29.43
CA ALA A 21 -6.23 -0.17 -28.65
C ALA A 21 -5.42 -1.43 -29.00
N ALA A 22 -4.12 -1.41 -28.68
CA ALA A 22 -3.23 -2.55 -28.89
C ALA A 22 -3.67 -3.81 -28.09
N SER A 23 -4.47 -3.63 -27.04
CA SER A 23 -5.05 -4.69 -26.22
C SER A 23 -6.28 -5.38 -26.79
N ASP A 24 -6.92 -4.84 -27.84
CA ASP A 24 -8.20 -5.37 -28.36
C ASP A 24 -8.10 -6.84 -28.79
N GLU A 25 -6.99 -7.22 -29.45
CA GLU A 25 -6.78 -8.57 -29.93
C GLU A 25 -6.76 -9.59 -28.78
N ILE A 26 -6.01 -9.30 -27.70
CA ILE A 26 -5.89 -10.25 -26.57
C ILE A 26 -7.18 -10.29 -25.73
N PHE A 27 -7.91 -9.19 -25.62
CA PHE A 27 -9.22 -9.20 -25.00
C PHE A 27 -10.23 -10.03 -25.79
N ALA A 28 -10.33 -9.84 -27.09
CA ALA A 28 -11.21 -10.64 -27.93
C ALA A 28 -10.85 -12.14 -27.91
N LYS A 29 -9.55 -12.47 -27.92
CA LYS A 29 -9.06 -13.85 -27.96
C LYS A 29 -9.27 -14.59 -26.63
N ALA A 30 -8.93 -13.99 -25.49
CA ALA A 30 -8.82 -14.67 -24.20
C ALA A 30 -9.26 -13.83 -22.99
N ALA A 31 -8.71 -12.64 -22.79
CA ALA A 31 -8.78 -11.94 -21.51
C ALA A 31 -10.21 -11.51 -21.14
N ALA A 32 -11.04 -11.06 -22.08
CA ALA A 32 -12.42 -10.67 -21.78
C ALA A 32 -13.28 -11.84 -21.26
N LYS A 33 -12.95 -13.07 -21.62
CA LYS A 33 -13.66 -14.27 -21.15
C LYS A 33 -13.43 -14.58 -19.66
N THR A 34 -12.45 -13.94 -19.06
CA THR A 34 -12.14 -14.08 -17.63
C THR A 34 -12.93 -13.09 -16.76
N TRP A 35 -13.81 -12.29 -17.35
CA TRP A 35 -14.68 -11.34 -16.68
C TRP A 35 -16.13 -11.76 -16.83
N SER A 36 -16.80 -11.98 -15.71
CA SER A 36 -18.24 -12.22 -15.66
C SER A 36 -19.02 -10.93 -15.43
N ASP A 37 -20.33 -10.99 -15.36
CA ASP A 37 -21.17 -9.83 -15.07
C ASP A 37 -20.96 -9.34 -13.64
N GLY A 38 -21.04 -8.03 -13.42
CA GLY A 38 -20.85 -7.42 -12.11
C GLY A 38 -20.56 -5.94 -12.12
N GLU A 39 -20.30 -5.39 -10.95
CA GLU A 39 -20.08 -3.95 -10.70
C GLU A 39 -18.85 -3.37 -11.44
N TRP A 40 -17.96 -4.20 -11.97
CA TRP A 40 -16.79 -3.71 -12.72
C TRP A 40 -17.17 -2.87 -13.94
N LYS A 41 -18.32 -3.14 -14.55
CA LYS A 41 -18.82 -2.41 -15.72
C LYS A 41 -19.11 -0.94 -15.40
N GLU A 42 -19.60 -0.67 -14.20
CA GLU A 42 -19.89 0.67 -13.71
C GLU A 42 -18.69 1.33 -13.02
N SER A 43 -17.87 0.52 -12.35
CA SER A 43 -16.73 1.01 -11.56
C SER A 43 -15.44 1.16 -12.36
N GLY A 44 -15.38 0.64 -13.59
CA GLY A 44 -14.19 0.61 -14.43
C GLY A 44 -13.22 -0.52 -14.16
N GLY A 45 -13.55 -1.47 -13.27
CA GLY A 45 -12.83 -2.74 -13.07
C GLY A 45 -11.48 -2.67 -12.35
N GLY A 46 -10.83 -1.53 -12.25
CA GLY A 46 -9.50 -1.37 -11.65
C GLY A 46 -8.35 -1.48 -12.67
N GLY A 47 -7.31 -2.24 -12.33
CA GLY A 47 -6.21 -2.57 -13.24
C GLY A 47 -5.26 -1.41 -13.58
N THR A 48 -5.13 -0.41 -12.71
CA THR A 48 -4.26 0.75 -12.94
C THR A 48 -2.78 0.33 -12.92
N VAL A 49 -2.02 0.73 -13.94
CA VAL A 49 -0.55 0.67 -13.96
C VAL A 49 -0.04 1.94 -13.31
N TRP A 50 0.41 1.85 -12.04
CA TRP A 50 0.70 3.05 -11.23
C TRP A 50 2.13 3.12 -10.69
N ASP A 51 2.95 2.09 -10.91
CA ASP A 51 4.35 2.06 -10.50
C ASP A 51 5.21 1.44 -11.60
N SER A 52 5.96 0.41 -11.36
CA SER A 52 7.06 -0.08 -12.19
C SER A 52 6.69 -0.35 -13.66
N ILE A 53 7.36 0.34 -14.56
CA ILE A 53 7.36 0.11 -16.01
C ILE A 53 8.81 -0.01 -16.44
N VAL A 54 9.19 -1.16 -17.03
CA VAL A 54 10.60 -1.51 -17.27
C VAL A 54 10.79 -1.95 -18.71
N TYR A 55 11.76 -1.32 -19.39
CA TYR A 55 12.17 -1.71 -20.74
C TYR A 55 13.33 -2.71 -20.71
N ASP A 56 13.22 -3.76 -21.45
CA ASP A 56 14.24 -4.80 -21.66
C ASP A 56 14.91 -4.61 -23.02
N GLU A 57 16.14 -4.09 -22.99
CA GLU A 57 16.94 -3.85 -24.20
C GLU A 57 17.37 -5.15 -24.88
N ASP A 58 17.53 -6.24 -24.12
CA ASP A 58 17.99 -7.52 -24.66
C ASP A 58 16.91 -8.25 -25.46
N LEU A 59 15.64 -8.08 -25.07
CA LEU A 59 14.49 -8.78 -25.67
C LEU A 59 13.56 -7.85 -26.43
N ASP A 60 13.82 -6.54 -26.41
CA ASP A 60 12.96 -5.49 -26.97
C ASP A 60 11.52 -5.63 -26.48
N GLN A 61 11.36 -5.73 -25.15
CA GLN A 61 10.08 -5.87 -24.48
C GLN A 61 9.88 -4.79 -23.42
N LEU A 62 8.63 -4.39 -23.20
CA LEU A 62 8.23 -3.51 -22.11
C LEU A 62 7.38 -4.28 -21.13
N TYR A 63 7.83 -4.32 -19.87
CA TYR A 63 7.08 -4.95 -18.75
C TYR A 63 6.39 -3.89 -17.90
N PHE A 64 5.17 -4.17 -17.49
CA PHE A 64 4.47 -3.36 -16.49
C PHE A 64 3.62 -4.22 -15.58
N GLY A 65 3.55 -3.80 -14.33
CA GLY A 65 2.69 -4.39 -13.31
C GLY A 65 1.29 -3.80 -13.33
N VAL A 66 0.28 -4.65 -13.24
CA VAL A 66 -1.14 -4.26 -13.23
C VAL A 66 -1.69 -4.30 -11.82
N GLY A 67 -2.46 -3.29 -11.46
CA GLY A 67 -3.07 -3.12 -10.15
C GLY A 67 -4.22 -4.08 -9.86
N ASN A 68 -4.80 -3.88 -8.68
CA ASN A 68 -5.94 -4.62 -8.16
C ASN A 68 -7.25 -4.32 -8.86
N GLY A 69 -8.26 -5.11 -8.54
CA GLY A 69 -9.63 -4.93 -9.02
C GLY A 69 -10.42 -3.86 -8.26
N ASN A 70 -11.45 -3.32 -8.92
CA ASN A 70 -12.40 -2.40 -8.31
C ASN A 70 -13.85 -2.77 -8.69
N PRO A 71 -14.75 -3.00 -7.71
CA PRO A 71 -14.45 -3.10 -6.26
C PRO A 71 -13.48 -4.24 -5.92
N TRP A 72 -12.87 -4.21 -4.73
CA TRP A 72 -11.95 -5.27 -4.28
C TRP A 72 -12.67 -6.62 -4.19
N ASN A 73 -13.88 -6.61 -3.63
CA ASN A 73 -14.71 -7.81 -3.51
C ASN A 73 -15.02 -8.43 -4.88
N HIS A 74 -14.36 -9.53 -5.20
CA HIS A 74 -14.52 -10.25 -6.47
C HIS A 74 -15.96 -10.75 -6.69
N GLY A 75 -16.68 -11.07 -5.60
CA GLY A 75 -18.11 -11.45 -5.67
C GLY A 75 -18.99 -10.33 -6.23
N LEU A 76 -18.72 -9.08 -5.83
CA LEU A 76 -19.41 -7.89 -6.36
C LEU A 76 -18.87 -7.48 -7.74
N ARG A 77 -17.56 -7.52 -7.91
CA ARG A 77 -16.89 -7.08 -9.14
C ARG A 77 -17.30 -7.92 -10.33
N SER A 78 -17.29 -9.23 -10.22
CA SER A 78 -17.40 -10.16 -11.35
C SER A 78 -18.18 -11.44 -10.97
N GLY A 79 -19.17 -11.34 -10.08
CA GLY A 79 -19.98 -12.48 -9.64
C GLY A 79 -19.17 -13.58 -8.91
N GLY A 80 -17.92 -13.33 -8.55
CA GLY A 80 -17.02 -14.33 -7.98
C GLY A 80 -16.45 -15.33 -8.99
N GLU A 81 -16.56 -15.04 -10.27
CA GLU A 81 -16.19 -15.92 -11.37
C GLU A 81 -15.11 -15.29 -12.26
N GLY A 82 -14.24 -16.17 -12.82
CA GLY A 82 -13.14 -15.80 -13.71
C GLY A 82 -11.97 -15.16 -12.99
N ASP A 83 -10.83 -15.11 -13.67
CA ASP A 83 -9.56 -14.61 -13.10
C ASP A 83 -9.40 -13.10 -13.22
N ASN A 84 -10.24 -12.42 -13.98
CA ASN A 84 -10.23 -10.98 -14.26
C ASN A 84 -8.90 -10.47 -14.83
N LEU A 85 -8.45 -11.03 -15.95
CA LEU A 85 -7.23 -10.56 -16.62
C LEU A 85 -7.39 -9.11 -17.15
N PHE A 86 -6.40 -8.22 -16.87
CA PHE A 86 -5.05 -8.51 -16.36
C PHE A 86 -4.81 -8.03 -14.93
N LEU A 87 -5.80 -8.07 -14.04
CA LEU A 87 -5.57 -7.67 -12.64
C LEU A 87 -4.42 -8.46 -12.02
N SER A 88 -3.63 -7.82 -11.18
CA SER A 88 -2.53 -8.42 -10.40
C SER A 88 -1.58 -9.27 -11.26
N SER A 89 -1.23 -8.74 -12.43
CA SER A 89 -0.39 -9.41 -13.41
C SER A 89 0.81 -8.58 -13.79
N ILE A 90 1.90 -9.24 -14.17
CA ILE A 90 2.94 -8.63 -15.01
C ILE A 90 2.57 -8.89 -16.45
N VAL A 91 2.58 -7.86 -17.28
CA VAL A 91 2.27 -7.91 -18.70
C VAL A 91 3.48 -7.46 -19.50
N ALA A 92 3.82 -8.21 -20.55
CA ALA A 92 4.86 -7.86 -21.51
C ALA A 92 4.23 -7.46 -22.85
N VAL A 93 4.71 -6.35 -23.41
CA VAL A 93 4.28 -5.85 -24.71
C VAL A 93 5.49 -5.45 -25.56
N ASN A 94 5.29 -5.42 -26.87
CA ASN A 94 6.27 -4.81 -27.78
C ASN A 94 6.27 -3.28 -27.57
N PRO A 95 7.41 -2.63 -27.35
CA PRO A 95 7.48 -1.21 -27.00
C PRO A 95 7.05 -0.27 -28.12
N ASP A 96 7.25 -0.64 -29.38
CA ASP A 96 6.92 0.20 -30.53
C ASP A 96 5.43 0.19 -30.87
N THR A 97 4.77 -0.97 -30.68
CA THR A 97 3.41 -1.20 -31.16
C THR A 97 2.38 -1.39 -30.05
N GLY A 98 2.83 -1.62 -28.81
CA GLY A 98 1.97 -2.00 -27.68
C GLY A 98 1.39 -3.41 -27.82
N LYS A 99 1.80 -4.20 -28.83
CA LYS A 99 1.27 -5.54 -29.05
C LYS A 99 1.60 -6.45 -27.87
N TYR A 100 0.56 -7.14 -27.34
CA TYR A 100 0.71 -8.13 -26.27
C TYR A 100 1.67 -9.25 -26.68
N LEU A 101 2.56 -9.63 -25.76
CA LEU A 101 3.49 -10.75 -25.90
C LEU A 101 3.13 -11.88 -24.95
N TRP A 102 3.16 -11.62 -23.63
CA TRP A 102 2.82 -12.58 -22.59
C TRP A 102 2.35 -11.87 -21.30
N HIS A 103 1.79 -12.61 -20.40
CA HIS A 103 1.53 -12.17 -19.03
C HIS A 103 1.74 -13.31 -18.03
N TYR A 104 2.01 -12.96 -16.80
CA TYR A 104 1.90 -13.85 -15.65
C TYR A 104 1.01 -13.18 -14.59
N GLN A 105 -0.06 -13.87 -14.18
CA GLN A 105 -0.99 -13.39 -13.17
C GLN A 105 -0.61 -13.92 -11.80
N GLU A 106 -0.10 -13.05 -10.92
CA GLU A 106 0.40 -13.42 -9.61
C GLU A 106 -0.72 -13.72 -8.62
N THR A 107 -1.86 -13.07 -8.73
CA THR A 107 -3.02 -13.30 -7.87
C THR A 107 -4.29 -13.36 -8.72
N PRO A 108 -4.64 -14.55 -9.28
CA PRO A 108 -5.88 -14.73 -10.03
C PRO A 108 -7.11 -14.42 -9.19
N ALA A 109 -8.15 -13.83 -9.79
CA ALA A 109 -9.39 -13.47 -9.11
C ALA A 109 -9.16 -12.66 -7.81
N GLU A 110 -8.20 -11.74 -7.86
CA GLU A 110 -7.75 -10.89 -6.76
C GLU A 110 -8.94 -10.26 -6.01
N THR A 111 -8.88 -10.19 -4.68
CA THR A 111 -9.95 -9.64 -3.83
C THR A 111 -9.45 -8.92 -2.58
N TRP A 112 -8.13 -8.85 -2.36
CA TRP A 112 -7.47 -8.32 -1.15
C TRP A 112 -6.73 -7.01 -1.38
N ASP A 113 -6.90 -6.37 -2.55
CA ASP A 113 -6.07 -5.24 -3.01
C ASP A 113 -4.60 -5.64 -3.24
N TYR A 114 -4.35 -6.89 -3.62
CA TYR A 114 -3.01 -7.31 -4.03
C TYR A 114 -2.73 -6.85 -5.46
N THR A 115 -1.71 -6.01 -5.60
CA THR A 115 -1.28 -5.46 -6.88
C THR A 115 0.01 -6.11 -7.33
N ALA A 116 0.26 -6.16 -8.64
CA ALA A 116 1.54 -6.56 -9.23
C ALA A 116 2.36 -5.35 -9.73
N THR A 117 2.12 -4.18 -9.15
CA THR A 117 2.72 -2.91 -9.61
C THR A 117 4.06 -2.57 -8.97
N GLN A 118 4.54 -3.39 -8.01
CA GLN A 118 5.77 -3.18 -7.29
C GLN A 118 6.99 -3.22 -8.23
N HIS A 119 8.13 -2.79 -7.72
CA HIS A 119 9.37 -2.68 -8.49
C HIS A 119 9.77 -4.01 -9.15
N ILE A 120 9.94 -4.01 -10.47
CA ILE A 120 10.37 -5.14 -11.30
C ILE A 120 11.88 -5.03 -11.54
N ILE A 121 12.64 -6.08 -11.24
CA ILE A 121 14.08 -6.14 -11.49
C ILE A 121 14.38 -7.18 -12.57
N GLN A 122 15.12 -6.76 -13.60
CA GLN A 122 15.68 -7.67 -14.59
C GLN A 122 17.00 -8.25 -14.08
N ALA A 123 17.17 -9.55 -14.24
CA ALA A 123 18.39 -10.24 -13.83
C ALA A 123 18.69 -11.45 -14.74
N GLU A 124 19.86 -12.04 -14.53
CA GLU A 124 20.21 -13.37 -14.98
C GLU A 124 20.37 -14.29 -13.77
N LEU A 125 19.79 -15.47 -13.82
CA LEU A 125 19.86 -16.47 -12.78
C LEU A 125 20.32 -17.81 -13.36
N GLU A 126 21.35 -18.39 -12.76
CA GLU A 126 21.77 -19.74 -13.12
C GLU A 126 20.93 -20.78 -12.38
N ILE A 127 20.20 -21.58 -13.14
CA ILE A 127 19.34 -22.66 -12.65
C ILE A 127 19.78 -23.94 -13.36
N ASP A 128 20.18 -24.97 -12.61
CA ASP A 128 20.65 -26.25 -13.12
C ASP A 128 21.78 -26.12 -14.17
N GLY A 129 22.69 -25.17 -13.97
CA GLY A 129 23.80 -24.88 -14.87
C GLY A 129 23.45 -24.07 -16.13
N VAL A 130 22.19 -23.65 -16.27
CA VAL A 130 21.72 -22.84 -17.40
C VAL A 130 21.43 -21.42 -16.93
N LYS A 131 22.03 -20.43 -17.58
CA LYS A 131 21.69 -19.02 -17.36
C LYS A 131 20.34 -18.71 -18.01
N ARG A 132 19.41 -18.21 -17.18
CA ARG A 132 18.08 -17.75 -17.62
C ARG A 132 17.96 -16.25 -17.42
N LYS A 133 17.34 -15.60 -18.38
CA LYS A 133 16.90 -14.20 -18.25
C LYS A 133 15.61 -14.18 -17.41
N VAL A 134 15.62 -13.50 -16.27
CA VAL A 134 14.51 -13.55 -15.31
C VAL A 134 14.06 -12.15 -14.88
N LEU A 135 12.80 -12.06 -14.44
CA LEU A 135 12.28 -10.95 -13.64
C LEU A 135 12.23 -11.39 -12.18
N TYR A 136 12.65 -10.52 -11.28
CA TYR A 136 12.41 -10.61 -9.84
C TYR A 136 11.29 -9.67 -9.47
N HIS A 137 10.29 -10.19 -8.77
CA HIS A 137 9.17 -9.39 -8.31
C HIS A 137 8.71 -9.83 -6.91
N ALA A 138 8.48 -8.86 -6.03
CA ALA A 138 7.99 -9.06 -4.67
C ALA A 138 6.73 -8.21 -4.46
N PRO A 139 5.54 -8.68 -4.86
CA PRO A 139 4.30 -7.92 -4.76
C PRO A 139 3.72 -7.89 -3.35
N LYS A 140 2.54 -7.31 -3.21
CA LYS A 140 1.79 -7.20 -1.95
C LYS A 140 1.50 -8.55 -1.29
N ASN A 141 1.33 -9.61 -2.09
CA ASN A 141 0.83 -10.91 -1.65
C ASN A 141 1.79 -11.72 -0.74
N GLY A 142 3.05 -11.27 -0.63
CA GLY A 142 4.04 -11.85 0.30
C GLY A 142 4.98 -12.90 -0.31
N PHE A 143 4.80 -13.26 -1.58
CA PHE A 143 5.67 -14.19 -2.29
C PHE A 143 6.65 -13.45 -3.20
N PHE A 144 7.88 -13.95 -3.28
CA PHE A 144 8.89 -13.49 -4.22
C PHE A 144 8.85 -14.36 -5.47
N PHE A 145 8.61 -13.75 -6.61
CA PHE A 145 8.49 -14.42 -7.89
C PHE A 145 9.79 -14.33 -8.69
N VAL A 146 10.17 -15.45 -9.29
CA VAL A 146 11.16 -15.54 -10.36
C VAL A 146 10.43 -15.99 -11.61
N ILE A 147 10.37 -15.12 -12.62
CA ILE A 147 9.60 -15.31 -13.84
C ILE A 147 10.58 -15.28 -15.02
N ASP A 148 10.47 -16.23 -15.95
CA ASP A 148 11.23 -16.19 -17.21
C ASP A 148 10.75 -14.99 -18.04
N ARG A 149 11.67 -14.08 -18.41
CA ARG A 149 11.29 -12.85 -19.12
C ARG A 149 11.12 -13.05 -20.63
N ILE A 150 11.39 -14.25 -21.13
CA ILE A 150 11.16 -14.57 -22.55
C ILE A 150 9.67 -14.83 -22.81
N ASP A 151 9.02 -15.58 -21.92
CA ASP A 151 7.66 -16.10 -22.16
C ASP A 151 6.70 -15.97 -20.96
N GLY A 152 7.16 -15.44 -19.83
CA GLY A 152 6.35 -15.27 -18.62
C GLY A 152 6.15 -16.54 -17.79
N THR A 153 6.90 -17.61 -18.05
CA THR A 153 6.81 -18.84 -17.27
C THR A 153 7.27 -18.63 -15.83
N LEU A 154 6.47 -19.06 -14.85
CA LEU A 154 6.85 -19.06 -13.44
C LEU A 154 7.96 -20.07 -13.18
N ILE A 155 9.08 -19.61 -12.65
CA ILE A 155 10.22 -20.46 -12.26
C ILE A 155 10.11 -20.82 -10.78
N SER A 156 9.86 -19.84 -9.91
CA SER A 156 9.63 -20.05 -8.48
C SER A 156 8.77 -18.93 -7.86
N ALA A 157 8.09 -19.26 -6.78
CA ALA A 157 7.34 -18.33 -5.96
C ALA A 157 7.46 -18.74 -4.49
N GLU A 158 8.34 -18.06 -3.74
CA GLU A 158 8.66 -18.41 -2.37
C GLU A 158 8.34 -17.26 -1.40
N PRO A 159 7.87 -17.54 -0.17
CA PRO A 159 7.54 -16.51 0.78
C PRO A 159 8.76 -15.70 1.22
N PHE A 160 8.68 -14.37 1.17
CA PHE A 160 9.73 -13.49 1.71
C PHE A 160 9.38 -12.88 3.08
N VAL A 161 8.18 -13.14 3.57
CA VAL A 161 7.70 -12.79 4.92
C VAL A 161 7.02 -13.97 5.59
N ASP A 162 6.95 -13.94 6.92
CA ASP A 162 6.29 -14.96 7.70
C ASP A 162 4.77 -14.71 7.85
N GLY A 163 4.02 -15.74 8.21
CA GLY A 163 2.62 -15.64 8.62
C GLY A 163 1.61 -15.41 7.49
N ILE A 164 2.00 -15.60 6.24
CA ILE A 164 1.07 -15.56 5.10
C ILE A 164 -0.05 -16.58 5.34
N ASN A 165 -1.31 -16.14 5.22
CA ASN A 165 -2.45 -16.99 5.53
C ASN A 165 -3.52 -17.07 4.43
N TRP A 166 -3.37 -16.30 3.35
CA TRP A 166 -4.28 -16.37 2.20
C TRP A 166 -3.94 -17.52 1.23
N ALA A 167 -2.68 -17.94 1.19
CA ALA A 167 -2.17 -19.06 0.39
C ALA A 167 -1.00 -19.73 1.09
N THR A 168 -0.71 -21.00 0.75
CA THR A 168 0.42 -21.77 1.31
C THR A 168 1.60 -21.88 0.37
N GLY A 169 1.47 -21.45 -0.88
CA GLY A 169 2.51 -21.51 -1.93
C GLY A 169 1.89 -21.44 -3.31
N TYR A 170 2.67 -21.84 -4.32
CA TYR A 170 2.27 -21.90 -5.73
C TYR A 170 2.51 -23.27 -6.33
N ASP A 171 1.56 -23.76 -7.11
CA ASP A 171 1.76 -24.93 -7.97
C ASP A 171 2.51 -24.49 -9.24
N LEU A 172 3.75 -24.87 -9.37
CA LEU A 172 4.62 -24.49 -10.49
C LEU A 172 4.16 -25.06 -11.84
N ASN A 173 3.36 -26.16 -11.87
CA ASN A 173 2.83 -26.70 -13.11
C ASN A 173 1.71 -25.83 -13.70
N THR A 174 0.94 -25.19 -12.84
CA THR A 174 -0.19 -24.35 -13.24
C THR A 174 0.11 -22.85 -13.13
N GLY A 175 1.18 -22.49 -12.40
CA GLY A 175 1.51 -21.11 -12.06
C GLY A 175 0.51 -20.46 -11.06
N ARG A 176 -0.33 -21.25 -10.39
CA ARG A 176 -1.43 -20.73 -9.55
C ARG A 176 -1.14 -20.87 -8.06
N PRO A 177 -1.65 -19.94 -7.22
CA PRO A 177 -1.54 -20.05 -5.78
C PRO A 177 -2.34 -21.26 -5.25
N ILE A 178 -1.78 -21.91 -4.21
CA ILE A 178 -2.48 -22.91 -3.40
C ILE A 178 -3.20 -22.13 -2.29
N GLU A 179 -4.40 -21.69 -2.59
CA GLU A 179 -5.17 -20.78 -1.73
C GLU A 179 -5.70 -21.43 -0.47
N ASN A 180 -5.80 -20.63 0.60
CA ASN A 180 -6.65 -20.95 1.75
C ASN A 180 -8.10 -20.62 1.40
N PRO A 181 -9.02 -21.61 1.36
CA PRO A 181 -10.42 -21.35 1.00
C PRO A 181 -11.13 -20.32 1.90
N ASP A 182 -10.73 -20.24 3.17
CA ASP A 182 -11.33 -19.30 4.13
C ASP A 182 -10.96 -17.84 3.81
N ALA A 183 -9.87 -17.59 3.08
CA ALA A 183 -9.47 -16.27 2.66
C ALA A 183 -10.43 -15.63 1.64
N ARG A 184 -11.25 -16.42 0.97
CA ARG A 184 -12.30 -15.95 0.06
C ARG A 184 -13.55 -15.55 0.87
N PHE A 185 -13.43 -14.50 1.70
CA PHE A 185 -14.46 -14.01 2.63
C PHE A 185 -15.85 -13.84 1.96
N TYR A 186 -15.90 -13.41 0.70
CA TYR A 186 -17.13 -13.23 -0.05
C TYR A 186 -17.82 -14.58 -0.43
N LYS A 187 -17.05 -15.68 -0.50
CA LYS A 187 -17.60 -17.03 -0.73
C LYS A 187 -18.05 -17.67 0.58
N THR A 188 -17.29 -17.51 1.64
CA THR A 188 -17.60 -18.10 2.95
C THR A 188 -18.68 -17.34 3.70
N GLY A 189 -18.87 -16.05 3.38
CA GLY A 189 -19.75 -15.16 4.15
C GLY A 189 -19.23 -14.85 5.56
N LYS A 190 -17.95 -15.16 5.86
CA LYS A 190 -17.33 -14.97 7.16
C LYS A 190 -16.20 -13.95 7.08
N PRO A 191 -16.02 -13.13 8.14
CA PRO A 191 -14.86 -12.24 8.23
C PRO A 191 -13.54 -13.01 8.16
N PHE A 192 -12.55 -12.41 7.52
CA PHE A 192 -11.19 -12.95 7.42
C PHE A 192 -10.16 -11.85 7.67
N ILE A 193 -9.18 -12.12 8.53
CA ILE A 193 -8.04 -11.23 8.74
C ILE A 193 -6.89 -11.74 7.86
N ALA A 194 -6.62 -11.03 6.77
CA ALA A 194 -5.54 -11.39 5.86
C ALA A 194 -4.18 -10.90 6.36
N ILE A 195 -3.20 -11.75 6.21
CA ILE A 195 -1.77 -11.47 6.38
C ILE A 195 -1.08 -11.94 5.08
N PRO A 196 -0.48 -10.99 4.32
CA PRO A 196 -0.54 -9.54 4.47
C PRO A 196 -1.95 -8.97 4.18
N GLY A 197 -2.21 -7.76 4.68
CA GLY A 197 -3.41 -6.99 4.34
C GLY A 197 -3.26 -6.19 3.04
N ALA A 198 -4.17 -5.24 2.77
CA ALA A 198 -4.24 -4.46 1.53
C ALA A 198 -2.99 -3.60 1.25
N LEU A 199 -2.27 -3.19 2.28
CA LEU A 199 -1.00 -2.46 2.09
C LEU A 199 0.18 -3.38 1.74
N GLY A 200 -0.03 -4.70 1.81
CA GLY A 200 0.89 -5.72 1.35
C GLY A 200 2.08 -6.00 2.25
N ALA A 201 2.78 -7.08 1.98
CA ALA A 201 4.07 -7.40 2.59
C ALA A 201 5.22 -6.54 2.02
N HIS A 202 5.04 -6.01 0.82
CA HIS A 202 5.86 -5.02 0.14
C HIS A 202 4.93 -4.11 -0.67
N ASN A 203 5.33 -2.86 -0.86
CA ASN A 203 4.53 -1.88 -1.61
C ASN A 203 5.42 -1.17 -2.66
N TRP A 204 5.14 0.07 -3.03
CA TRP A 204 5.84 0.84 -4.06
C TRP A 204 7.30 1.21 -3.71
N HIS A 205 7.74 1.05 -2.47
CA HIS A 205 9.11 1.33 -2.06
C HIS A 205 10.08 0.41 -2.81
N PRO A 206 11.00 0.92 -3.65
CA PRO A 206 11.80 0.05 -4.50
C PRO A 206 12.70 -0.88 -3.72
N MET A 207 12.76 -2.13 -4.17
CA MET A 207 13.76 -3.11 -3.77
C MET A 207 15.03 -2.93 -4.60
N SER A 208 16.15 -3.53 -4.21
CA SER A 208 17.40 -3.47 -4.96
C SER A 208 18.08 -4.84 -5.03
N TYR A 209 18.76 -5.12 -6.15
CA TYR A 209 19.51 -6.36 -6.37
C TYR A 209 21.01 -6.07 -6.42
N ASN A 210 21.80 -6.86 -5.72
CA ASN A 210 23.25 -6.81 -5.80
C ASN A 210 23.79 -8.08 -6.46
N PRO A 211 24.34 -7.98 -7.69
CA PRO A 211 24.86 -9.16 -8.40
C PRO A 211 26.06 -9.80 -7.74
N GLU A 212 26.87 -9.06 -6.95
CA GLU A 212 28.03 -9.62 -6.24
C GLU A 212 27.63 -10.52 -5.07
N THR A 213 26.53 -10.21 -4.39
CA THR A 213 26.00 -11.07 -3.31
C THR A 213 24.95 -12.05 -3.80
N GLY A 214 24.34 -11.81 -4.97
CA GLY A 214 23.20 -12.55 -5.49
C GLY A 214 21.91 -12.31 -4.71
N LEU A 215 21.83 -11.25 -3.87
CA LEU A 215 20.71 -11.00 -2.97
C LEU A 215 19.83 -9.83 -3.45
N VAL A 216 18.54 -9.97 -3.22
CA VAL A 216 17.55 -8.88 -3.37
C VAL A 216 17.18 -8.34 -1.99
N TYR A 217 17.26 -7.02 -1.83
CA TYR A 217 16.92 -6.34 -0.57
C TYR A 217 15.53 -5.74 -0.68
N ILE A 218 14.61 -6.25 0.14
CA ILE A 218 13.18 -5.95 0.08
C ILE A 218 12.77 -5.15 1.33
N PRO A 219 12.18 -3.95 1.17
CA PRO A 219 11.57 -3.22 2.28
C PRO A 219 10.22 -3.86 2.65
N ALA A 220 10.30 -4.94 3.41
CA ALA A 220 9.15 -5.75 3.80
C ALA A 220 8.41 -5.17 5.01
N GLN A 221 7.15 -5.56 5.17
CA GLN A 221 6.30 -5.14 6.27
C GLN A 221 5.21 -6.15 6.59
N GLN A 222 4.65 -6.03 7.79
CA GLN A 222 3.48 -6.78 8.20
C GLN A 222 2.40 -5.78 8.65
N ILE A 223 1.28 -5.77 7.93
CA ILE A 223 0.12 -4.91 8.21
C ILE A 223 -1.11 -5.78 7.96
N PRO A 224 -1.62 -6.49 8.99
CA PRO A 224 -2.84 -7.29 8.86
C PRO A 224 -4.04 -6.40 8.54
N GLN A 225 -5.02 -6.96 7.81
CA GLN A 225 -6.27 -6.27 7.54
C GLN A 225 -7.46 -7.22 7.59
N GLY A 226 -8.55 -6.76 8.21
CA GLY A 226 -9.81 -7.45 8.20
C GLY A 226 -10.60 -7.21 6.91
N TYR A 227 -11.24 -8.26 6.42
CA TYR A 227 -12.18 -8.25 5.30
C TYR A 227 -13.48 -8.92 5.74
N ASP A 228 -14.58 -8.30 5.37
CA ASP A 228 -15.92 -8.80 5.66
C ASP A 228 -16.83 -8.55 4.45
N VAL A 229 -17.91 -9.30 4.35
CA VAL A 229 -18.92 -9.04 3.32
C VAL A 229 -19.77 -7.83 3.71
N PRO A 230 -20.03 -6.94 2.76
CA PRO A 230 -20.92 -5.81 3.03
C PRO A 230 -22.34 -6.31 3.29
N VAL A 231 -22.91 -5.92 4.44
CA VAL A 231 -24.28 -6.32 4.84
C VAL A 231 -25.33 -5.29 4.42
N SER A 232 -24.93 -4.05 4.15
CA SER A 232 -25.84 -3.00 3.71
C SER A 232 -25.83 -2.83 2.19
N GLU A 233 -26.95 -2.41 1.60
CA GLU A 233 -27.03 -2.14 0.17
C GLU A 233 -26.13 -0.96 -0.24
N ILE A 234 -25.86 -0.01 0.67
CA ILE A 234 -24.93 1.09 0.43
C ILE A 234 -23.50 0.57 0.27
N ASP A 235 -23.11 -0.45 1.03
CA ASP A 235 -21.77 -1.03 0.95
C ASP A 235 -21.61 -1.97 -0.26
N LYS A 236 -22.70 -2.47 -0.81
CA LYS A 236 -22.72 -3.31 -2.02
C LYS A 236 -22.62 -2.50 -3.31
N LYS A 237 -23.13 -1.28 -3.32
CA LYS A 237 -23.11 -0.40 -4.50
C LYS A 237 -22.06 0.69 -4.33
N ARG A 238 -21.27 0.88 -5.37
CA ARG A 238 -20.40 2.06 -5.45
C ARG A 238 -21.26 3.28 -5.68
N GLU A 239 -21.40 4.13 -4.67
CA GLU A 239 -21.83 5.49 -4.92
C GLU A 239 -20.74 6.22 -5.72
N ARG A 240 -21.14 6.92 -6.77
CA ARG A 240 -20.29 7.55 -7.78
C ARG A 240 -19.21 8.49 -7.22
N LEU A 241 -19.29 8.87 -5.96
CA LEU A 241 -18.41 9.83 -5.27
C LEU A 241 -17.87 9.30 -3.92
N GLY A 242 -18.15 8.05 -3.54
CA GLY A 242 -17.68 7.44 -2.29
C GLY A 242 -16.49 6.51 -2.49
N PHE A 243 -15.67 6.36 -1.46
CA PHE A 243 -14.66 5.31 -1.38
C PHE A 243 -15.34 4.02 -0.96
N ASN A 244 -15.81 3.25 -1.93
CA ASN A 244 -16.41 1.94 -1.69
C ASN A 244 -15.62 0.88 -2.46
N VAL A 245 -14.96 0.01 -1.74
CA VAL A 245 -14.18 -1.12 -2.29
C VAL A 245 -14.90 -2.45 -2.16
N GLY A 246 -16.18 -2.44 -1.72
CA GLY A 246 -17.01 -3.64 -1.63
C GLY A 246 -16.68 -4.55 -0.45
N ILE A 247 -16.15 -4.03 0.64
CA ILE A 247 -15.94 -4.73 1.90
C ILE A 247 -16.83 -4.14 3.00
N GLY A 248 -17.16 -4.95 4.00
CA GLY A 248 -17.86 -4.46 5.20
C GLY A 248 -16.92 -3.60 6.06
N TRP A 249 -17.43 -2.50 6.58
CA TRP A 249 -16.66 -1.57 7.41
C TRP A 249 -16.64 -1.92 8.90
N SER A 250 -17.42 -2.93 9.31
CA SER A 250 -17.45 -3.40 10.70
C SER A 250 -16.13 -3.93 11.21
N ILE A 251 -15.34 -4.55 10.33
CA ILE A 251 -14.04 -5.14 10.64
C ILE A 251 -12.86 -4.25 10.26
N GLY A 252 -13.08 -3.22 9.44
CA GLY A 252 -12.06 -2.24 9.04
C GLY A 252 -11.74 -1.21 10.12
N GLN A 253 -12.51 -1.18 11.22
CA GLN A 253 -12.32 -0.24 12.33
C GLN A 253 -12.13 -1.01 13.63
N LEU A 254 -11.16 -0.58 14.44
CA LEU A 254 -10.90 -1.19 15.74
C LEU A 254 -12.12 -1.07 16.68
N PRO A 255 -12.41 -2.12 17.45
CA PRO A 255 -13.43 -2.06 18.51
C PRO A 255 -12.97 -1.13 19.66
N ASP A 256 -13.91 -0.77 20.54
CA ASP A 256 -13.62 0.01 21.77
C ASP A 256 -12.99 -0.89 22.84
N ASP A 257 -11.82 -1.42 22.52
CA ASP A 257 -11.07 -2.36 23.33
C ASP A 257 -9.58 -2.01 23.36
N LYS A 258 -9.01 -1.89 24.57
CA LYS A 258 -7.61 -1.50 24.76
C LYS A 258 -6.63 -2.51 24.19
N ASP A 259 -6.97 -3.80 24.27
CA ASP A 259 -6.09 -4.87 23.81
C ASP A 259 -6.10 -4.98 22.29
N ALA A 260 -7.24 -4.68 21.64
CA ALA A 260 -7.32 -4.57 20.19
C ALA A 260 -6.39 -3.45 19.66
N TYR A 261 -6.34 -2.29 20.33
CA TYR A 261 -5.42 -1.21 19.96
C TYR A 261 -3.95 -1.60 20.15
N ARG A 262 -3.61 -2.27 21.25
CA ARG A 262 -2.26 -2.79 21.49
C ARG A 262 -1.86 -3.83 20.45
N ALA A 263 -2.78 -4.75 20.13
CA ALA A 263 -2.57 -5.78 19.14
C ALA A 263 -2.35 -5.18 17.73
N ALA A 264 -3.11 -4.16 17.34
CA ALA A 264 -2.94 -3.48 16.06
C ALA A 264 -1.56 -2.82 15.93
N ILE A 265 -1.07 -2.16 16.99
CA ILE A 265 0.29 -1.59 17.03
C ILE A 265 1.33 -2.70 16.93
N ALA A 266 1.20 -3.76 17.74
CA ALA A 266 2.18 -4.85 17.80
C ALA A 266 2.26 -5.66 16.49
N ALA A 267 1.13 -5.79 15.79
CA ALA A 267 1.05 -6.51 14.51
C ALA A 267 1.57 -5.67 13.32
N THR A 268 1.78 -4.36 13.52
CA THR A 268 2.19 -3.46 12.44
C THR A 268 3.69 -3.19 12.52
N THR A 269 4.46 -4.00 11.80
CA THR A 269 5.94 -3.99 11.86
C THR A 269 6.56 -3.86 10.48
N GLY A 270 7.83 -3.47 10.44
CA GLY A 270 8.65 -3.43 9.24
C GLY A 270 9.84 -4.38 9.32
N LYS A 271 10.41 -4.69 8.17
CA LYS A 271 11.60 -5.54 8.08
C LYS A 271 12.38 -5.20 6.82
N LEU A 272 13.71 -5.15 6.91
CA LEU A 272 14.56 -5.25 5.73
C LEU A 272 14.90 -6.73 5.54
N VAL A 273 14.56 -7.27 4.38
CA VAL A 273 14.80 -8.67 4.03
C VAL A 273 15.88 -8.74 2.94
N ALA A 274 16.89 -9.56 3.12
CA ALA A 274 17.83 -9.96 2.07
C ALA A 274 17.44 -11.36 1.59
N PHE A 275 16.84 -11.42 0.43
CA PHE A 275 16.30 -12.63 -0.17
C PHE A 275 17.24 -13.18 -1.24
N ASN A 276 17.47 -14.50 -1.23
CA ASN A 276 18.28 -15.18 -2.24
C ASN A 276 17.37 -15.85 -3.28
N PRO A 277 17.27 -15.29 -4.51
CA PRO A 277 16.40 -15.84 -5.56
C PRO A 277 16.79 -17.26 -6.02
N LYS A 278 18.07 -17.64 -5.85
CA LYS A 278 18.57 -18.97 -6.25
C LYS A 278 18.12 -20.07 -5.27
N THR A 279 18.08 -19.77 -3.97
CA THR A 279 17.71 -20.73 -2.93
C THR A 279 16.25 -20.62 -2.51
N GLY A 280 15.56 -19.53 -2.88
CA GLY A 280 14.21 -19.23 -2.42
C GLY A 280 14.12 -18.89 -0.93
N LYS A 281 15.21 -18.41 -0.31
CA LYS A 281 15.27 -18.21 1.15
C LYS A 281 15.73 -16.81 1.53
N VAL A 282 15.29 -16.40 2.73
CA VAL A 282 15.84 -15.23 3.42
C VAL A 282 17.20 -15.59 4.01
N GLU A 283 18.26 -14.92 3.55
CA GLU A 283 19.62 -15.11 4.07
C GLU A 283 19.85 -14.33 5.37
N TRP A 284 19.35 -13.11 5.44
CA TRP A 284 19.33 -12.29 6.64
C TRP A 284 18.18 -11.28 6.62
N SER A 285 17.82 -10.80 7.79
CA SER A 285 16.81 -9.73 7.93
C SER A 285 17.12 -8.79 9.08
N ARG A 286 16.49 -7.60 9.09
CA ARG A 286 16.53 -6.62 10.18
C ARG A 286 15.12 -6.13 10.47
N ASP A 287 14.67 -6.35 11.69
CA ASP A 287 13.34 -5.93 12.15
C ASP A 287 13.32 -4.43 12.47
N TYR A 288 12.20 -3.79 12.17
CA TYR A 288 11.90 -2.40 12.49
C TYR A 288 10.60 -2.31 13.30
N PRO A 289 10.52 -1.37 14.26
CA PRO A 289 9.36 -1.26 15.14
C PRO A 289 8.12 -0.68 14.45
N ALA A 290 8.24 -0.27 13.18
CA ALA A 290 7.14 0.30 12.41
C ALA A 290 7.22 -0.11 10.96
N ALA A 291 6.06 -0.20 10.33
CA ALA A 291 5.91 -0.43 8.90
C ALA A 291 6.22 0.82 8.06
N TRP A 292 6.14 0.70 6.73
CA TRP A 292 6.23 1.81 5.77
C TRP A 292 7.63 2.45 5.72
N ASN A 293 8.67 1.61 5.79
CA ASN A 293 10.06 2.05 5.66
C ASN A 293 10.40 2.35 4.20
N GLY A 294 11.41 3.18 3.96
CA GLY A 294 11.85 3.59 2.64
C GLY A 294 12.37 2.45 1.77
N GLY A 295 12.48 2.72 0.47
CA GLY A 295 13.10 1.80 -0.48
C GLY A 295 14.58 1.58 -0.19
N THR A 296 15.16 0.59 -0.87
CA THR A 296 16.56 0.20 -0.70
C THR A 296 17.43 0.65 -1.87
N MET A 297 18.71 0.80 -1.62
CA MET A 297 19.76 0.99 -2.62
C MET A 297 20.97 0.16 -2.22
N THR A 298 21.56 -0.58 -3.15
CA THR A 298 22.80 -1.32 -2.92
C THR A 298 23.93 -0.81 -3.80
N THR A 299 25.17 -1.06 -3.40
CA THR A 299 26.37 -0.65 -4.13
C THR A 299 27.36 -1.80 -4.30
N ALA A 300 28.25 -1.70 -5.30
CA ALA A 300 29.33 -2.65 -5.51
C ALA A 300 30.33 -2.72 -4.32
N GLY A 301 30.32 -1.72 -3.43
CA GLY A 301 31.12 -1.69 -2.21
C GLY A 301 30.53 -2.52 -1.05
N ASN A 302 29.68 -3.52 -1.31
CA ASN A 302 29.05 -4.38 -0.30
C ASN A 302 28.19 -3.60 0.71
N LEU A 303 27.47 -2.57 0.26
CA LEU A 303 26.57 -1.79 1.11
C LEU A 303 25.12 -1.90 0.64
N VAL A 304 24.19 -1.90 1.58
CA VAL A 304 22.77 -1.64 1.34
C VAL A 304 22.31 -0.50 2.26
N PHE A 305 21.62 0.47 1.68
CA PHE A 305 21.07 1.63 2.37
C PHE A 305 19.56 1.56 2.43
N GLN A 306 18.99 2.02 3.56
CA GLN A 306 17.56 2.18 3.74
C GLN A 306 17.25 3.32 4.71
N GLY A 307 16.23 4.12 4.39
CA GLY A 307 15.58 4.99 5.36
C GLY A 307 14.48 4.27 6.12
N THR A 308 14.21 4.69 7.36
CA THR A 308 13.12 4.12 8.15
C THR A 308 12.00 5.14 8.38
N SER A 309 10.77 4.67 8.53
CA SER A 309 9.63 5.50 8.92
C SER A 309 9.80 6.13 10.32
N THR A 310 10.71 5.58 11.13
CA THR A 310 11.11 6.10 12.44
C THR A 310 12.20 7.17 12.38
N GLY A 311 12.61 7.58 11.16
CA GLY A 311 13.55 8.69 10.97
C GLY A 311 15.02 8.33 11.07
N LEU A 312 15.38 7.07 10.93
CA LEU A 312 16.77 6.61 10.89
C LEU A 312 17.18 6.35 9.44
N PHE A 313 18.31 6.90 9.02
CA PHE A 313 19.00 6.50 7.81
C PHE A 313 20.07 5.47 8.17
N LYS A 314 20.02 4.31 7.54
CA LYS A 314 20.83 3.16 7.89
C LYS A 314 21.64 2.64 6.71
N ALA A 315 22.82 2.10 7.00
CA ALA A 315 23.62 1.31 6.06
C ALA A 315 24.00 -0.03 6.72
N TYR A 316 23.92 -1.10 5.93
CA TYR A 316 24.30 -2.43 6.33
C TYR A 316 25.31 -3.01 5.34
N SER A 317 26.13 -3.99 5.80
CA SER A 317 26.87 -4.84 4.85
C SER A 317 25.85 -5.69 4.06
N ALA A 318 25.99 -5.68 2.73
CA ALA A 318 25.03 -6.31 1.84
C ALA A 318 25.01 -7.85 2.01
N ASP A 319 26.17 -8.45 2.27
CA ASP A 319 26.37 -9.90 2.42
C ASP A 319 25.78 -10.49 3.73
N LYS A 320 25.86 -9.73 4.85
CA LYS A 320 25.54 -10.25 6.21
C LYS A 320 24.57 -9.38 6.99
N GLY A 321 24.17 -8.24 6.44
CA GLY A 321 23.29 -7.30 7.12
C GLY A 321 23.87 -6.70 8.41
N LYS A 322 25.20 -6.68 8.59
CA LYS A 322 25.80 -6.01 9.73
C LYS A 322 25.53 -4.51 9.63
N GLU A 323 24.95 -3.92 10.66
CA GLU A 323 24.75 -2.46 10.71
C GLU A 323 26.10 -1.73 10.75
N LEU A 324 26.32 -0.83 9.82
CA LEU A 324 27.53 -0.03 9.66
C LEU A 324 27.29 1.44 9.95
N LEU A 325 26.07 1.92 9.72
CA LEU A 325 25.66 3.31 9.95
C LEU A 325 24.21 3.35 10.44
N SER A 326 23.97 4.23 11.42
CA SER A 326 22.61 4.60 11.84
C SER A 326 22.63 6.08 12.21
N MET A 327 21.90 6.92 11.46
CA MET A 327 21.85 8.37 11.64
C MET A 327 20.39 8.83 11.80
N GLU A 328 20.15 9.64 12.81
CA GLU A 328 18.84 10.25 13.04
C GLU A 328 18.61 11.45 12.11
N MET A 329 17.47 11.45 11.39
CA MET A 329 17.11 12.46 10.40
C MET A 329 15.94 13.35 10.83
N GLN A 330 15.48 13.24 12.07
CA GLN A 330 14.43 14.07 12.67
C GLN A 330 13.03 13.92 12.03
N SER A 331 12.86 13.15 10.96
CA SER A 331 11.61 12.93 10.25
C SER A 331 11.65 11.56 9.58
N GLY A 332 10.50 10.96 9.29
CA GLY A 332 10.44 9.68 8.58
C GLY A 332 11.17 9.73 7.23
N ILE A 333 11.63 8.59 6.76
CA ILE A 333 12.27 8.43 5.45
C ILE A 333 11.57 7.29 4.74
N VAL A 334 10.70 7.63 3.78
CA VAL A 334 9.94 6.65 2.98
C VAL A 334 10.41 6.61 1.51
N SER A 335 11.28 7.54 1.11
CA SER A 335 11.94 7.52 -0.20
C SER A 335 13.02 6.44 -0.27
N ALA A 336 13.38 6.04 -1.50
CA ALA A 336 14.62 5.32 -1.72
C ALA A 336 15.81 6.28 -1.76
N PRO A 337 16.99 5.86 -1.27
CA PRO A 337 18.23 6.59 -1.53
C PRO A 337 18.65 6.45 -2.98
N SER A 338 19.40 7.43 -3.47
CA SER A 338 20.10 7.40 -4.76
C SER A 338 21.57 7.72 -4.55
N THR A 339 22.45 7.19 -5.40
CA THR A 339 23.88 7.51 -5.38
C THR A 339 24.35 8.05 -6.71
N TYR A 340 25.29 8.98 -6.68
CA TYR A 340 25.90 9.58 -7.86
C TYR A 340 27.33 10.04 -7.57
N MET A 341 28.09 10.30 -8.62
CA MET A 341 29.47 10.78 -8.53
C MET A 341 29.58 12.22 -9.03
N ILE A 342 30.33 13.05 -8.32
CA ILE A 342 30.76 14.40 -8.78
C ILE A 342 32.27 14.52 -8.49
N ASP A 343 33.05 14.81 -9.51
CA ASP A 343 34.49 15.00 -9.42
C ASP A 343 35.23 13.86 -8.70
N GLY A 344 34.81 12.61 -8.91
CA GLY A 344 35.38 11.43 -8.27
C GLY A 344 34.92 11.16 -6.82
N GLU A 345 34.10 12.02 -6.24
CA GLU A 345 33.50 11.82 -4.93
C GLU A 345 32.08 11.23 -5.03
N GLN A 346 31.79 10.21 -4.22
CA GLN A 346 30.46 9.60 -4.14
C GLN A 346 29.55 10.37 -3.19
N TYR A 347 28.32 10.60 -3.64
CA TYR A 347 27.23 11.17 -2.87
C TYR A 347 26.08 10.18 -2.74
N VAL A 348 25.37 10.24 -1.61
CA VAL A 348 24.12 9.53 -1.36
C VAL A 348 23.05 10.56 -1.02
N ALA A 349 21.96 10.56 -1.74
CA ALA A 349 20.86 11.49 -1.57
C ALA A 349 19.55 10.76 -1.26
N PHE A 350 18.73 11.34 -0.38
CA PHE A 350 17.40 10.84 -0.06
C PHE A 350 16.49 11.98 0.45
N LEU A 351 15.18 11.73 0.44
CA LEU A 351 14.18 12.67 0.97
C LEU A 351 13.70 12.22 2.35
N THR A 352 13.65 13.16 3.29
CA THR A 352 12.95 12.96 4.56
C THR A 352 11.54 13.51 4.46
N SER A 353 10.55 12.76 4.86
CA SER A 353 9.15 13.15 5.01
C SER A 353 8.35 11.93 5.45
N LYS A 354 7.16 12.13 6.01
CA LYS A 354 6.11 11.13 6.03
C LYS A 354 5.37 11.18 4.70
N GLY A 355 4.94 10.04 4.17
CA GLY A 355 4.22 10.01 2.90
C GLY A 355 3.61 8.65 2.58
N GLY A 356 2.86 8.59 1.47
CA GLY A 356 2.15 7.40 1.02
C GLY A 356 0.84 7.15 1.78
N ALA A 357 0.22 6.00 1.50
CA ALA A 357 -1.11 5.67 2.02
C ALA A 357 -1.12 5.36 3.52
N PHE A 358 -0.09 4.68 4.03
CA PHE A 358 -0.09 4.22 5.41
C PHE A 358 -0.28 5.33 6.46
N PRO A 359 0.43 6.47 6.43
CA PRO A 359 0.19 7.54 7.39
C PRO A 359 -1.21 8.17 7.34
N LEU A 360 -1.93 7.99 6.24
CA LEU A 360 -3.30 8.48 6.11
C LEU A 360 -4.29 7.58 6.84
N VAL A 361 -4.16 6.25 6.67
CA VAL A 361 -5.16 5.28 7.10
C VAL A 361 -4.85 4.61 8.44
N ALA A 362 -3.60 4.60 8.87
CA ALA A 362 -3.10 3.75 9.95
C ALA A 362 -3.72 4.03 11.33
N GLY A 363 -4.19 5.26 11.59
CA GLY A 363 -4.68 5.58 12.93
C GLY A 363 -3.66 5.24 14.02
N VAL A 364 -4.07 4.46 15.01
CA VAL A 364 -3.18 4.00 16.09
C VAL A 364 -2.07 3.08 15.61
N ALA A 365 -2.30 2.31 14.54
CA ALA A 365 -1.29 1.40 13.98
C ALA A 365 -0.04 2.13 13.44
N GLY A 366 -0.10 3.46 13.25
CA GLY A 366 1.09 4.28 13.01
C GLY A 366 2.13 4.23 14.14
N GLY A 367 1.74 3.78 15.34
CA GLY A 367 2.64 3.49 16.45
C GLY A 367 3.60 4.63 16.75
N VAL A 368 4.88 4.30 16.89
CA VAL A 368 5.96 5.26 17.22
C VAL A 368 6.17 6.35 16.17
N THR A 369 5.80 6.12 14.90
CA THR A 369 5.97 7.10 13.82
C THR A 369 5.04 8.30 13.97
N ARG A 370 3.94 8.16 14.71
CA ARG A 370 2.97 9.24 14.93
C ARG A 370 3.62 10.47 15.57
N GLN A 371 4.55 10.27 16.49
CA GLN A 371 5.18 11.33 17.28
C GLN A 371 6.33 12.04 16.55
N LEU A 372 6.76 11.53 15.41
CA LEU A 372 7.78 12.20 14.61
C LEU A 372 7.19 13.41 13.87
N PRO A 373 7.91 14.52 13.79
CA PRO A 373 7.50 15.64 12.95
C PRO A 373 7.55 15.25 11.47
N ASN A 374 6.73 15.90 10.64
CA ASN A 374 6.79 15.77 9.21
C ASN A 374 7.59 16.94 8.61
N ILE A 375 8.89 16.74 8.42
CA ILE A 375 9.80 17.78 7.92
C ILE A 375 10.41 17.31 6.60
N PRO A 376 9.91 17.81 5.47
CA PRO A 376 10.47 17.47 4.16
C PRO A 376 11.84 18.13 3.95
N ARG A 377 12.85 17.33 3.64
CA ARG A 377 14.21 17.78 3.29
C ARG A 377 14.81 16.87 2.22
N LEU A 378 15.57 17.45 1.32
CA LEU A 378 16.56 16.70 0.55
C LEU A 378 17.86 16.66 1.37
N VAL A 379 18.26 15.46 1.75
CA VAL A 379 19.52 15.21 2.45
C VAL A 379 20.52 14.63 1.45
N VAL A 380 21.70 15.27 1.37
CA VAL A 380 22.82 14.80 0.53
C VAL A 380 24.01 14.57 1.44
N MET A 381 24.56 13.37 1.37
CA MET A 381 25.66 12.91 2.22
C MET A 381 26.87 12.55 1.35
N LYS A 382 28.07 12.81 1.88
CA LYS A 382 29.32 12.28 1.36
C LYS A 382 30.24 11.83 2.50
N LEU A 383 31.18 10.97 2.21
CA LEU A 383 32.16 10.54 3.20
C LEU A 383 32.94 11.74 3.74
N GLY A 384 33.08 11.83 5.07
CA GLY A 384 33.74 12.96 5.74
C GLY A 384 32.90 14.25 5.82
N GLY A 385 31.63 14.25 5.39
CA GLY A 385 30.72 15.39 5.55
C GLY A 385 30.52 15.76 7.01
N LYS A 386 30.41 17.09 7.31
CA LYS A 386 30.35 17.64 8.68
C LYS A 386 29.11 18.49 8.94
N ALA A 387 28.22 18.63 7.96
CA ALA A 387 26.99 19.40 8.11
C ALA A 387 26.11 18.77 9.20
N LYS A 388 25.39 19.62 9.93
CA LYS A 388 24.40 19.21 10.93
C LYS A 388 23.01 19.60 10.47
N LEU A 389 22.00 18.80 10.83
CA LEU A 389 20.63 19.17 10.61
C LEU A 389 20.27 20.42 11.45
N PRO A 390 19.41 21.31 10.92
CA PRO A 390 18.86 22.41 11.69
C PRO A 390 18.16 21.91 12.95
N ALA A 391 18.11 22.74 14.00
CA ALA A 391 17.32 22.43 15.19
C ALA A 391 15.85 22.23 14.80
N LEU A 392 15.19 21.33 15.49
CA LEU A 392 13.73 21.16 15.37
C LEU A 392 13.01 22.42 15.85
N PRO A 393 11.92 22.83 15.20
CA PRO A 393 11.07 23.86 15.75
C PRO A 393 10.52 23.40 17.12
N GLU A 394 10.25 24.36 17.98
CA GLU A 394 9.57 24.07 19.25
C GLU A 394 8.20 23.42 18.97
N LYS A 395 7.93 22.33 19.68
CA LYS A 395 6.62 21.69 19.59
C LYS A 395 5.59 22.56 20.29
N GLY A 396 4.54 22.94 19.55
CA GLY A 396 3.38 23.58 20.16
C GLY A 396 2.69 22.63 21.16
N GLU A 397 2.07 23.20 22.18
CA GLU A 397 1.20 22.43 23.09
C GLU A 397 -0.09 22.04 22.37
N VAL A 398 -0.47 20.77 22.47
CA VAL A 398 -1.75 20.29 21.98
C VAL A 398 -2.76 20.25 23.10
N ILE A 399 -3.76 21.12 23.02
CA ILE A 399 -4.88 21.10 23.96
C ILE A 399 -5.82 19.94 23.57
N TRP A 400 -5.90 18.95 24.44
CA TRP A 400 -6.78 17.79 24.25
C TRP A 400 -7.91 17.82 25.29
N GLU A 401 -8.91 18.63 25.00
CA GLU A 401 -10.12 18.80 25.82
C GLU A 401 -11.33 18.38 24.99
N PRO A 402 -11.76 17.11 25.10
CA PRO A 402 -12.89 16.63 24.32
C PRO A 402 -14.17 17.37 24.69
N PRO A 403 -15.00 17.77 23.72
CA PRO A 403 -16.32 18.34 23.99
C PRO A 403 -17.23 17.38 24.75
N VAL A 404 -18.31 17.89 25.31
CA VAL A 404 -19.37 17.08 25.95
C VAL A 404 -19.98 16.18 24.89
N GLN A 405 -20.22 14.91 25.24
CA GLN A 405 -20.92 13.97 24.37
C GLN A 405 -22.42 14.23 24.42
N GLU A 406 -23.00 14.66 23.31
CA GLU A 406 -24.42 14.94 23.16
C GLU A 406 -25.16 13.86 22.37
N GLY A 407 -24.46 13.12 21.52
CA GLY A 407 -25.05 12.08 20.66
C GLY A 407 -25.47 10.82 21.41
N THR A 408 -26.56 10.20 20.99
CA THR A 408 -27.01 8.90 21.48
C THR A 408 -26.09 7.77 21.00
N PRO A 409 -26.13 6.57 21.62
CA PRO A 409 -25.37 5.42 21.14
C PRO A 409 -25.65 5.06 19.67
N GLU A 410 -26.90 5.19 19.21
CA GLU A 410 -27.31 4.92 17.83
C GLU A 410 -26.71 5.96 16.87
N GLN A 411 -26.69 7.23 17.25
CA GLN A 411 -26.07 8.30 16.45
C GLN A 411 -24.54 8.10 16.35
N ILE A 412 -23.90 7.70 17.43
CA ILE A 412 -22.47 7.40 17.45
C ILE A 412 -22.17 6.19 16.56
N ALA A 413 -22.97 5.11 16.62
CA ALA A 413 -22.79 3.93 15.77
C ALA A 413 -23.01 4.26 14.27
N ALA A 414 -24.02 5.04 13.94
CA ALA A 414 -24.25 5.54 12.59
C ALA A 414 -23.07 6.43 12.13
N GLY A 415 -22.57 7.30 13.00
CA GLY A 415 -21.39 8.13 12.75
C GLY A 415 -20.12 7.32 12.50
N LYS A 416 -19.91 6.22 13.25
CA LYS A 416 -18.79 5.29 13.04
C LYS A 416 -18.81 4.71 11.64
N ALA A 417 -19.95 4.19 11.19
CA ALA A 417 -20.10 3.62 9.85
C ALA A 417 -19.86 4.67 8.74
N LEU A 418 -20.42 5.88 8.90
CA LEU A 418 -20.22 6.98 7.96
C LEU A 418 -18.77 7.48 7.93
N PHE A 419 -18.10 7.55 9.07
CA PHE A 419 -16.69 7.90 9.18
C PHE A 419 -15.80 6.89 8.46
N GLY A 420 -16.02 5.59 8.68
CA GLY A 420 -15.30 4.51 7.99
C GLY A 420 -15.41 4.64 6.48
N ARG A 421 -16.60 4.95 5.98
CA ARG A 421 -16.87 5.06 4.53
C ARG A 421 -16.29 6.31 3.88
N ASN A 422 -16.28 7.46 4.59
CA ASN A 422 -15.99 8.75 3.97
C ASN A 422 -14.73 9.45 4.48
N CYS A 423 -14.25 9.12 5.69
CA CYS A 423 -13.26 9.93 6.39
C CYS A 423 -11.96 9.16 6.72
N ILE A 424 -12.04 7.84 6.96
CA ILE A 424 -10.94 7.01 7.44
C ILE A 424 -9.72 7.04 6.51
N VAL A 425 -9.94 7.13 5.19
CA VAL A 425 -8.86 7.12 4.17
C VAL A 425 -7.88 8.28 4.33
N CYS A 426 -8.35 9.40 4.91
CA CYS A 426 -7.51 10.58 5.15
C CYS A 426 -7.22 10.82 6.63
N HIS A 427 -8.16 10.47 7.52
CA HIS A 427 -8.07 10.82 8.94
C HIS A 427 -7.75 9.64 9.86
N GLY A 428 -7.46 8.47 9.28
CA GLY A 428 -7.06 7.27 10.01
C GLY A 428 -8.19 6.62 10.80
N ASP A 429 -7.95 5.38 11.23
CA ASP A 429 -8.86 4.69 12.12
C ASP A 429 -9.04 5.47 13.43
N SER A 430 -10.26 5.44 13.97
CA SER A 430 -10.63 6.11 15.21
C SER A 430 -10.37 7.62 15.24
N ALA A 431 -10.33 8.27 14.06
CA ALA A 431 -10.03 9.69 13.89
C ALA A 431 -8.64 10.13 14.42
N ILE A 432 -7.72 9.16 14.53
CA ILE A 432 -6.36 9.35 15.04
C ILE A 432 -5.43 9.74 13.90
N GLY A 433 -5.01 10.99 13.83
CA GLY A 433 -4.06 11.47 12.85
C GLY A 433 -2.63 11.00 13.10
N ASN A 434 -1.84 10.85 12.02
CA ASN A 434 -0.43 10.45 12.07
C ASN A 434 0.53 11.61 11.73
N GLY A 435 0.09 12.87 11.94
CA GLY A 435 0.90 14.06 11.70
C GLY A 435 1.05 14.47 10.22
N PHE A 436 0.39 13.74 9.30
CA PHE A 436 0.26 14.12 7.89
C PHE A 436 -1.06 14.85 7.66
N THR A 437 -2.16 14.27 8.09
CA THR A 437 -3.47 14.90 8.18
C THR A 437 -3.83 15.26 9.61
N PRO A 438 -4.80 16.17 9.83
CA PRO A 438 -5.23 16.55 11.18
C PRO A 438 -5.74 15.36 12.00
N ASP A 439 -5.34 15.31 13.27
CA ASP A 439 -6.01 14.50 14.27
C ASP A 439 -7.35 15.17 14.63
N LEU A 440 -8.45 14.57 14.22
CA LEU A 440 -9.76 15.19 14.36
C LEU A 440 -10.23 15.24 15.82
N ARG A 441 -9.67 14.42 16.69
CA ARG A 441 -10.01 14.37 18.11
C ARG A 441 -9.67 15.65 18.87
N VAL A 442 -8.74 16.42 18.32
CA VAL A 442 -8.31 17.74 18.84
C VAL A 442 -8.59 18.87 17.87
N SER A 443 -9.54 18.69 16.97
CA SER A 443 -9.95 19.73 16.02
C SER A 443 -10.64 20.87 16.74
N GLY A 444 -10.20 22.10 16.48
CA GLY A 444 -10.82 23.32 17.05
C GLY A 444 -12.28 23.53 16.69
N VAL A 445 -12.79 22.87 15.66
CA VAL A 445 -14.21 22.97 15.25
C VAL A 445 -15.06 21.82 15.80
N LEU A 446 -14.48 20.87 16.54
CA LEU A 446 -15.20 19.69 17.02
C LEU A 446 -16.32 20.01 18.02
N GLY A 447 -16.14 21.08 18.84
CA GLY A 447 -17.11 21.53 19.81
C GLY A 447 -18.24 22.38 19.23
N ASP A 448 -18.16 22.80 17.97
CA ASP A 448 -19.12 23.69 17.31
C ASP A 448 -19.73 23.00 16.10
N LYS A 449 -21.03 22.72 16.14
CA LYS A 449 -21.78 22.03 15.09
C LYS A 449 -21.73 22.77 13.75
N ASP A 450 -21.89 24.09 13.76
CA ASP A 450 -21.98 24.89 12.56
C ASP A 450 -20.59 25.05 11.92
N ALA A 451 -19.55 25.25 12.73
CA ALA A 451 -18.17 25.27 12.28
C ALA A 451 -17.76 23.90 11.69
N TRP A 452 -18.16 22.78 12.31
CA TRP A 452 -17.95 21.45 11.78
C TRP A 452 -18.62 21.25 10.42
N ALA A 453 -19.91 21.61 10.30
CA ALA A 453 -20.65 21.52 9.05
C ALA A 453 -20.06 22.42 7.95
N SER A 454 -19.59 23.62 8.30
CA SER A 454 -18.92 24.53 7.37
C SER A 454 -17.66 23.90 6.75
N VAL A 455 -16.91 23.12 7.53
CA VAL A 455 -15.74 22.38 7.02
C VAL A 455 -16.18 21.18 6.18
N VAL A 456 -17.03 20.31 6.71
CA VAL A 456 -17.34 19.01 6.09
C VAL A 456 -18.23 19.15 4.85
N THR A 457 -19.27 19.96 4.90
CA THR A 457 -20.19 20.16 3.77
C THR A 457 -19.98 21.49 3.04
N GLY A 458 -19.67 22.55 3.78
CA GLY A 458 -19.45 23.88 3.22
C GLY A 458 -18.13 24.01 2.44
N GLY A 459 -17.15 23.13 2.69
CA GLY A 459 -15.87 23.16 1.99
C GLY A 459 -14.94 24.31 2.40
N ALA A 460 -15.07 24.83 3.63
CA ALA A 460 -14.27 25.94 4.14
C ALA A 460 -12.75 25.69 4.05
N LEU A 461 -12.31 24.42 4.14
CA LEU A 461 -10.90 24.01 4.04
C LEU A 461 -10.56 23.31 2.71
N LYS A 462 -11.36 23.52 1.65
CA LYS A 462 -11.09 22.93 0.33
C LYS A 462 -9.72 23.35 -0.23
N HIS A 463 -9.31 24.58 0.00
CA HIS A 463 -7.98 25.10 -0.38
C HIS A 463 -6.82 24.39 0.35
N ALA A 464 -7.09 23.79 1.50
CA ALA A 464 -6.12 23.01 2.29
C ALA A 464 -6.24 21.47 2.06
N GLY A 465 -7.01 21.05 1.04
CA GLY A 465 -7.15 19.65 0.64
C GLY A 465 -8.33 18.90 1.27
N MET A 466 -9.08 19.49 2.22
CA MET A 466 -10.30 18.88 2.75
C MET A 466 -11.46 19.07 1.77
N VAL A 467 -11.89 18.00 1.11
CA VAL A 467 -12.97 18.04 0.13
C VAL A 467 -14.32 18.30 0.79
N SER A 468 -15.27 18.89 0.02
CA SER A 468 -16.65 19.05 0.49
C SER A 468 -17.47 17.79 0.25
N PHE A 469 -18.19 17.35 1.28
CA PHE A 469 -19.15 16.23 1.22
C PHE A 469 -20.61 16.72 1.14
N GLY A 470 -20.85 17.99 0.82
CA GLY A 470 -22.20 18.58 0.79
C GLY A 470 -23.15 17.96 -0.24
N LYS A 471 -22.62 17.22 -1.23
CA LYS A 471 -23.44 16.49 -2.20
C LYS A 471 -23.74 15.04 -1.78
N GLN A 472 -23.00 14.50 -0.80
CA GLN A 472 -23.04 13.10 -0.38
C GLN A 472 -23.71 12.90 0.98
N LEU A 473 -23.51 13.85 1.90
CA LEU A 473 -23.94 13.72 3.29
C LEU A 473 -24.99 14.77 3.65
N SER A 474 -26.06 14.30 4.31
CA SER A 474 -27.05 15.21 4.92
C SER A 474 -26.49 15.82 6.21
N GLU A 475 -27.12 16.90 6.68
CA GLU A 475 -26.76 17.56 7.95
C GLU A 475 -26.80 16.59 9.14
N THR A 476 -27.79 15.70 9.20
CA THR A 476 -27.91 14.67 10.24
C THR A 476 -26.75 13.68 10.16
N GLN A 477 -26.34 13.26 8.96
CA GLN A 477 -25.20 12.35 8.79
C GLN A 477 -23.88 13.00 9.22
N VAL A 478 -23.70 14.27 8.89
CA VAL A 478 -22.50 15.04 9.29
C VAL A 478 -22.44 15.21 10.81
N GLU A 479 -23.59 15.44 11.44
CA GLU A 479 -23.67 15.54 12.90
C GLU A 479 -23.41 14.18 13.59
N ASN A 480 -23.90 13.09 13.03
CA ASN A 480 -23.57 11.73 13.53
C ASN A 480 -22.06 11.45 13.47
N ILE A 481 -21.39 11.88 12.38
CA ILE A 481 -19.92 11.77 12.27
C ILE A 481 -19.25 12.60 13.36
N ARG A 482 -19.72 13.83 13.65
CA ARG A 482 -19.20 14.68 14.74
C ARG A 482 -19.34 13.98 16.08
N HIS A 483 -20.51 13.43 16.39
CA HIS A 483 -20.74 12.66 17.62
C HIS A 483 -19.79 11.44 17.76
N TYR A 484 -19.53 10.73 16.68
CA TYR A 484 -18.52 9.66 16.67
C TYR A 484 -17.12 10.20 16.98
N VAL A 485 -16.67 11.30 16.36
CA VAL A 485 -15.34 11.87 16.60
C VAL A 485 -15.22 12.40 18.04
N VAL A 486 -16.26 13.04 18.58
CA VAL A 486 -16.31 13.43 20.01
C VAL A 486 -16.16 12.20 20.91
N ASN A 487 -16.90 11.13 20.61
CA ASN A 487 -16.79 9.88 21.36
C ASN A 487 -15.36 9.29 21.29
N ARG A 488 -14.71 9.29 20.11
CA ARG A 488 -13.32 8.84 19.99
C ARG A 488 -12.34 9.69 20.78
N SER A 489 -12.52 11.02 20.74
CA SER A 489 -11.69 11.94 21.51
C SER A 489 -11.76 11.65 23.01
N ARG A 490 -12.97 11.46 23.54
CA ARG A 490 -13.20 11.14 24.97
C ARG A 490 -12.66 9.76 25.31
N TRP A 491 -13.08 8.73 24.59
CA TRP A 491 -12.72 7.34 24.89
C TRP A 491 -11.21 7.12 24.86
N THR A 492 -10.52 7.67 23.85
CA THR A 492 -9.06 7.50 23.72
C THR A 492 -8.30 8.28 24.81
N LYS A 493 -8.79 9.47 25.20
CA LYS A 493 -8.19 10.22 26.30
C LYS A 493 -8.31 9.49 27.65
N GLU A 494 -9.46 8.89 27.91
CA GLU A 494 -9.75 8.19 29.17
C GLU A 494 -9.06 6.83 29.26
N ASN A 495 -8.95 6.12 28.13
CA ASN A 495 -8.53 4.71 28.12
C ASN A 495 -7.11 4.47 27.64
N LEU A 496 -6.58 5.30 26.75
CA LEU A 496 -5.29 5.10 26.06
C LEU A 496 -4.50 6.41 25.89
N PRO A 497 -4.39 7.28 26.90
CA PRO A 497 -3.80 8.60 26.73
C PRO A 497 -2.36 8.54 26.22
N GLU A 498 -1.52 7.64 26.75
CA GLU A 498 -0.10 7.51 26.35
C GLU A 498 0.06 6.99 24.93
N MET A 499 -0.74 5.98 24.54
CA MET A 499 -0.63 5.34 23.22
C MET A 499 -1.23 6.20 22.10
N THR A 500 -2.19 7.05 22.43
CA THR A 500 -2.95 7.81 21.44
C THR A 500 -2.80 9.32 21.58
N ALA A 501 -1.83 9.80 22.36
CA ALA A 501 -1.56 11.24 22.53
C ALA A 501 -1.53 11.93 21.15
N PRO A 502 -2.27 13.04 20.97
CA PRO A 502 -2.26 13.77 19.71
C PRO A 502 -0.86 14.31 19.40
N THR A 503 -0.54 14.35 18.12
CA THR A 503 0.77 14.84 17.67
C THR A 503 0.72 16.36 17.50
N PRO A 504 1.67 17.12 18.07
CA PRO A 504 1.85 18.53 17.77
C PRO A 504 2.12 18.73 16.28
N ARG A 505 1.56 19.78 15.70
CA ARG A 505 1.81 20.21 14.31
C ARG A 505 3.01 21.10 14.23
#